data_88fcd96b3929455a8be6b63ce910b5c0
#
_entry.id   88fcd96b3929455a8be6b63ce910b5c0
#
_cell.length_a   1.000
_cell.length_b   1.000
_cell.length_c   1.000
_cell.angle_alpha   90.00
_cell.angle_beta   90.00
_cell.angle_gamma   90.00
#
_symmetry.space_group_name_H-M   'P 1'
#
loop_
_entity.id
_entity.type
_entity.pdbx_description
1 polymer ?
#
loop_
_entity_poly.entity_id
_entity_poly.type
_entity_poly.pdbx_seq_one_letter_code
_entity_poly.pdbx_strand_id
1 'polypeptide(L)'
;LEEKVHLVIGCGMSMGSDTKFPGTAGRTYDIPRLGIPSAYLADGPHRLAMAAKREFDSRTYHATEFPSSTTVAATFNPDAAHKVGRTLGTEVKDYGLDVLLAPGVNLMRNVLCGRNHEYYSEDPVLTGKMAAAYINGIQSRGTGTCLKHFAVNNQETNRNNNDSRLTQRP
;
A
#
# COMPACT_ATOMS: atom_id res chain seq x y z
N LEU A 1 -8.63 -7.00 -28.16
CA LEU A 1 -8.99 -7.73 -26.94
C LEU A 1 -7.80 -7.82 -25.98
N GLU A 2 -6.60 -8.14 -26.46
CA GLU A 2 -5.38 -8.29 -25.67
C GLU A 2 -5.06 -7.05 -24.82
N GLU A 3 -5.05 -5.86 -25.41
CA GLU A 3 -4.83 -4.60 -24.69
C GLU A 3 -5.86 -4.37 -23.57
N LYS A 4 -7.12 -4.76 -23.78
CA LYS A 4 -8.16 -4.68 -22.74
C LYS A 4 -7.87 -5.65 -21.57
N VAL A 5 -7.34 -6.83 -21.88
CA VAL A 5 -6.92 -7.80 -20.87
C VAL A 5 -5.73 -7.23 -20.08
N HIS A 6 -4.76 -6.63 -20.76
CA HIS A 6 -3.59 -6.00 -20.13
C HIS A 6 -3.96 -4.86 -19.15
N LEU A 7 -5.09 -4.18 -19.36
CA LEU A 7 -5.55 -3.14 -18.42
C LEU A 7 -6.04 -3.69 -17.07
N VAL A 8 -6.40 -4.97 -17.00
CA VAL A 8 -7.01 -5.58 -15.81
C VAL A 8 -6.15 -6.67 -15.17
N ILE A 9 -5.03 -7.04 -15.80
CA ILE A 9 -4.05 -7.96 -15.23
C ILE A 9 -2.71 -7.24 -15.03
N GLY A 10 -2.05 -7.54 -13.92
CA GLY A 10 -0.72 -6.99 -13.62
C GLY A 10 0.39 -7.88 -14.18
N CYS A 11 1.60 -7.32 -14.24
CA CYS A 11 2.81 -8.06 -14.63
C CYS A 11 3.40 -8.91 -13.49
N GLY A 12 2.64 -9.11 -12.40
CA GLY A 12 3.07 -9.90 -11.25
C GLY A 12 4.06 -9.17 -10.35
N MET A 13 4.43 -9.85 -9.26
CA MET A 13 5.41 -9.35 -8.31
C MET A 13 6.81 -9.47 -8.88
N SER A 14 7.53 -8.35 -8.91
CA SER A 14 8.93 -8.30 -9.35
C SER A 14 9.90 -8.68 -8.23
N MET A 15 9.71 -9.86 -7.64
CA MET A 15 10.66 -10.39 -6.65
C MET A 15 11.99 -10.77 -7.30
N GLY A 16 12.62 -9.79 -7.98
CA GLY A 16 13.93 -9.93 -8.60
C GLY A 16 13.99 -9.91 -10.13
N SER A 17 12.85 -9.83 -10.84
CA SER A 17 12.85 -9.86 -12.33
C SER A 17 12.70 -8.48 -12.98
N ASP A 18 12.22 -7.47 -12.27
CA ASP A 18 12.18 -6.09 -12.78
C ASP A 18 13.40 -5.33 -12.30
N THR A 19 14.32 -5.08 -13.23
CA THR A 19 15.59 -4.40 -12.94
C THR A 19 15.43 -2.91 -12.73
N LYS A 20 14.34 -2.30 -13.23
CA LYS A 20 14.10 -0.87 -13.10
C LYS A 20 13.75 -0.46 -11.67
N PHE A 21 12.84 -1.22 -11.03
CA PHE A 21 12.40 -0.97 -9.65
C PHE A 21 12.33 -2.30 -8.86
N PRO A 22 13.49 -2.88 -8.51
CA PRO A 22 13.52 -4.17 -7.83
C PRO A 22 12.90 -4.08 -6.43
N GLY A 23 12.20 -5.13 -6.04
CA GLY A 23 11.52 -5.22 -4.75
C GLY A 23 10.13 -4.59 -4.71
N THR A 24 9.60 -4.10 -5.84
CA THR A 24 8.22 -3.61 -5.93
C THR A 24 7.20 -4.75 -5.93
N ALA A 25 5.96 -4.43 -5.56
CA ALA A 25 4.87 -5.42 -5.52
C ALA A 25 4.40 -5.85 -6.92
N GLY A 26 4.75 -5.09 -7.95
CA GLY A 26 4.41 -5.34 -9.32
C GLY A 26 4.17 -4.06 -10.11
N ARG A 27 3.69 -4.23 -11.34
CA ARG A 27 3.34 -3.11 -12.22
C ARG A 27 2.18 -3.46 -13.13
N THR A 28 1.54 -2.44 -13.71
CA THR A 28 0.59 -2.62 -14.80
C THR A 28 1.33 -2.83 -16.13
N TYR A 29 0.66 -3.36 -17.13
CA TYR A 29 1.16 -3.32 -18.50
C TYR A 29 1.11 -1.89 -19.04
N ASP A 30 2.10 -1.54 -19.84
CA ASP A 30 2.02 -0.37 -20.71
C ASP A 30 1.24 -0.71 -21.99
N ILE A 31 0.63 0.32 -22.60
CA ILE A 31 -0.01 0.21 -23.93
C ILE A 31 0.55 1.34 -24.80
N PRO A 32 1.72 1.12 -25.42
CA PRO A 32 2.43 2.17 -26.15
C PRO A 32 1.61 2.83 -27.25
N ARG A 33 0.78 2.04 -27.95
CA ARG A 33 -0.10 2.54 -29.02
C ARG A 33 -1.07 3.62 -28.52
N LEU A 34 -1.45 3.58 -27.24
CA LEU A 34 -2.36 4.55 -26.61
C LEU A 34 -1.65 5.57 -25.74
N GLY A 35 -0.33 5.51 -25.65
CA GLY A 35 0.45 6.35 -24.75
C GLY A 35 0.20 6.08 -23.27
N ILE A 36 -0.30 4.89 -22.91
CA ILE A 36 -0.54 4.51 -21.53
C ILE A 36 0.75 3.90 -20.95
N PRO A 37 1.40 4.54 -19.96
CA PRO A 37 2.61 4.00 -19.34
C PRO A 37 2.27 2.89 -18.35
N SER A 38 3.28 2.07 -18.02
CA SER A 38 3.23 1.16 -16.88
C SER A 38 3.24 1.94 -15.58
N ALA A 39 2.38 1.57 -14.62
CA ALA A 39 2.37 2.09 -13.26
C ALA A 39 2.98 1.08 -12.31
N TYR A 40 3.93 1.51 -11.48
CA TYR A 40 4.63 0.68 -10.50
C TYR A 40 3.98 0.76 -9.13
N LEU A 41 3.74 -0.40 -8.52
CA LEU A 41 3.09 -0.53 -7.23
C LEU A 41 4.12 -0.98 -6.18
N ALA A 42 4.21 -0.26 -5.09
CA ALA A 42 5.07 -0.62 -3.96
C ALA A 42 4.24 -0.95 -2.73
N ASP A 43 4.67 -1.95 -1.96
CA ASP A 43 4.05 -2.25 -0.68
C ASP A 43 4.55 -1.30 0.43
N GLY A 44 3.78 -1.22 1.52
CA GLY A 44 4.21 -0.60 2.76
C GLY A 44 3.26 0.43 3.36
N PRO A 45 2.46 0.05 4.38
CA PRO A 45 1.60 1.01 5.08
C PRO A 45 2.36 2.03 5.93
N HIS A 46 3.56 1.72 6.41
CA HIS A 46 4.37 2.60 7.24
C HIS A 46 5.84 2.71 6.80
N ARG A 47 6.19 2.03 5.71
CA ARG A 47 7.49 2.14 5.05
C ARG A 47 7.36 1.70 3.60
N LEU A 48 8.03 2.41 2.70
CA LEU A 48 8.12 2.00 1.30
C LEU A 48 8.97 0.72 1.18
N ALA A 49 8.37 -0.37 0.70
CA ALA A 49 9.05 -1.63 0.47
C ALA A 49 9.65 -1.65 -0.94
N MET A 50 10.98 -1.59 -1.02
CA MET A 50 11.73 -1.68 -2.26
C MET A 50 13.17 -2.11 -1.98
N ALA A 51 13.89 -2.59 -3.00
CA ALA A 51 15.31 -2.88 -2.87
C ALA A 51 16.14 -1.61 -2.73
N ALA A 52 17.14 -1.66 -1.86
CA ALA A 52 18.03 -0.52 -1.59
C ALA A 52 18.92 -0.14 -2.79
N LYS A 53 19.16 -1.05 -3.71
CA LYS A 53 19.99 -0.83 -4.90
C LYS A 53 19.24 -1.19 -6.17
N ARG A 54 19.55 -0.47 -7.25
CA ARG A 54 19.05 -0.69 -8.60
C ARG A 54 20.22 -0.94 -9.55
N GLU A 55 19.99 -1.72 -10.59
CA GLU A 55 21.06 -2.11 -11.54
C GLU A 55 21.64 -0.91 -12.28
N PHE A 56 20.80 0.04 -12.66
CA PHE A 56 21.18 1.20 -13.48
C PHE A 56 21.32 2.51 -12.69
N ASP A 57 21.37 2.43 -11.37
CA ASP A 57 21.47 3.61 -10.51
C ASP A 57 22.50 3.36 -9.39
N SER A 58 23.52 4.20 -9.33
CA SER A 58 24.57 4.09 -8.32
C SER A 58 24.13 4.49 -6.92
N ARG A 59 22.97 5.13 -6.78
CA ARG A 59 22.42 5.55 -5.48
C ARG A 59 22.00 4.36 -4.64
N THR A 60 22.07 4.54 -3.33
CA THR A 60 21.43 3.62 -2.38
C THR A 60 20.17 4.29 -1.85
N TYR A 61 19.04 3.59 -1.95
CA TYR A 61 17.73 4.07 -1.51
C TYR A 61 17.46 3.60 -0.09
N HIS A 62 17.15 4.54 0.78
CA HIS A 62 16.82 4.28 2.19
C HIS A 62 15.39 4.73 2.44
N ALA A 63 14.48 3.76 2.55
CA ALA A 63 13.09 4.05 2.86
C ALA A 63 12.94 4.43 4.34
N THR A 64 12.17 5.50 4.60
CA THR A 64 11.86 5.96 5.95
C THR A 64 10.90 5.00 6.63
N GLU A 65 11.23 4.56 7.84
CA GLU A 65 10.32 3.81 8.71
C GLU A 65 9.52 4.78 9.56
N PHE A 66 8.21 4.80 9.37
CA PHE A 66 7.27 5.58 10.18
C PHE A 66 6.70 4.71 11.31
N PRO A 67 6.12 5.32 12.34
CA PRO A 67 5.37 4.57 13.34
C PRO A 67 4.28 3.70 12.70
N SER A 68 4.00 2.54 13.29
CA SER A 68 2.94 1.66 12.81
C SER A 68 1.60 2.38 12.71
N SER A 69 0.70 1.91 11.84
CA SER A 69 -0.63 2.51 11.69
C SER A 69 -1.40 2.56 13.02
N THR A 70 -1.25 1.53 13.86
CA THR A 70 -1.81 1.50 15.21
C THR A 70 -1.27 2.65 16.07
N THR A 71 0.05 2.90 16.04
CA THR A 71 0.68 4.00 16.79
C THR A 71 0.21 5.36 16.29
N VAL A 72 0.07 5.53 14.98
CA VAL A 72 -0.47 6.77 14.40
C VAL A 72 -1.93 6.96 14.83
N ALA A 73 -2.75 5.91 14.83
CA ALA A 73 -4.13 5.97 15.27
C ALA A 73 -4.27 6.32 16.75
N ALA A 74 -3.36 5.83 17.59
CA ALA A 74 -3.34 6.13 19.05
C ALA A 74 -3.13 7.62 19.36
N THR A 75 -2.69 8.41 18.39
CA THR A 75 -2.64 9.88 18.55
C THR A 75 -4.01 10.54 18.49
N PHE A 76 -5.03 9.87 17.95
CA PHE A 76 -6.36 10.44 17.63
C PHE A 76 -6.27 11.74 16.81
N ASN A 77 -5.18 11.92 16.07
CA ASN A 77 -4.88 13.14 15.34
C ASN A 77 -4.81 12.90 13.81
N PRO A 78 -5.86 13.23 13.04
CA PRO A 78 -5.85 13.10 11.59
C PRO A 78 -4.75 13.90 10.90
N ASP A 79 -4.33 15.05 11.45
CA ASP A 79 -3.23 15.83 10.88
C ASP A 79 -1.89 15.09 10.98
N ALA A 80 -1.67 14.31 12.03
CA ALA A 80 -0.50 13.44 12.13
C ALA A 80 -0.52 12.37 11.03
N ALA A 81 -1.66 11.70 10.83
CA ALA A 81 -1.83 10.73 9.75
C ALA A 81 -1.62 11.34 8.36
N HIS A 82 -2.16 12.55 8.13
CA HIS A 82 -1.95 13.29 6.88
C HIS A 82 -0.47 13.61 6.63
N LYS A 83 0.26 14.06 7.66
CA LYS A 83 1.70 14.36 7.55
C LYS A 83 2.51 13.11 7.20
N VAL A 84 2.24 11.98 7.86
CA VAL A 84 2.88 10.69 7.53
C VAL A 84 2.58 10.33 6.08
N GLY A 85 1.31 10.35 5.67
CA GLY A 85 0.91 10.06 4.29
C GLY A 85 1.59 10.98 3.27
N ARG A 86 1.64 12.29 3.55
CA ARG A 86 2.30 13.26 2.67
C ARG A 86 3.79 12.97 2.49
N THR A 87 4.49 12.62 3.56
CA THR A 87 5.92 12.32 3.50
C THR A 87 6.17 11.02 2.72
N LEU A 88 5.40 9.97 3.00
CA LEU A 88 5.46 8.72 2.24
C LEU A 88 5.15 8.94 0.75
N GLY A 89 4.10 9.70 0.43
CA GLY A 89 3.75 10.02 -0.96
C GLY A 89 4.87 10.77 -1.70
N THR A 90 5.60 11.65 -1.00
CA THR A 90 6.79 12.30 -1.56
C THR A 90 7.90 11.27 -1.83
N GLU A 91 8.19 10.40 -0.87
CA GLU A 91 9.22 9.38 -1.00
C GLU A 91 8.92 8.40 -2.15
N VAL A 92 7.66 7.93 -2.26
CA VAL A 92 7.20 7.07 -3.37
C VAL A 92 7.48 7.73 -4.71
N LYS A 93 7.13 9.01 -4.85
CA LYS A 93 7.34 9.78 -6.07
C LYS A 93 8.82 10.01 -6.37
N ASP A 94 9.61 10.38 -5.37
CA ASP A 94 11.06 10.61 -5.51
C ASP A 94 11.79 9.32 -5.92
N TYR A 95 11.25 8.18 -5.54
CA TYR A 95 11.77 6.87 -5.94
C TYR A 95 11.23 6.39 -7.29
N GLY A 96 10.39 7.18 -7.94
CA GLY A 96 9.88 6.91 -9.29
C GLY A 96 8.78 5.86 -9.35
N LEU A 97 8.05 5.70 -8.26
CA LEU A 97 6.93 4.76 -8.14
C LEU A 97 5.60 5.53 -8.19
N ASP A 98 4.52 4.84 -8.52
CA ASP A 98 3.25 5.49 -8.84
C ASP A 98 2.17 5.26 -7.78
N VAL A 99 2.10 4.06 -7.21
CA VAL A 99 1.05 3.64 -6.28
C VAL A 99 1.63 2.98 -5.05
N LEU A 100 1.19 3.43 -3.88
CA LEU A 100 1.48 2.76 -2.60
C LEU A 100 0.33 1.84 -2.21
N LEU A 101 0.62 0.57 -1.91
CA LEU A 101 -0.34 -0.40 -1.39
C LEU A 101 -0.60 -0.13 0.10
N ALA A 102 -1.34 0.93 0.35
CA ALA A 102 -1.68 1.47 1.67
C ALA A 102 -2.91 2.38 1.58
N PRO A 103 -3.58 2.66 2.70
CA PRO A 103 -3.39 2.09 4.04
C PRO A 103 -4.04 0.72 4.22
N GLY A 104 -3.66 0.00 5.29
CA GLY A 104 -4.39 -1.13 5.79
C GLY A 104 -5.55 -0.69 6.70
N VAL A 105 -6.76 -1.17 6.44
CA VAL A 105 -8.00 -0.70 7.13
C VAL A 105 -8.88 -1.81 7.68
N ASN A 106 -8.38 -3.04 7.74
CA ASN A 106 -9.14 -4.08 8.44
C ASN A 106 -9.33 -3.70 9.91
N LEU A 107 -10.51 -3.97 10.45
CA LEU A 107 -10.76 -3.76 11.86
C LEU A 107 -10.05 -4.83 12.70
N MET A 108 -9.48 -4.44 13.82
CA MET A 108 -8.77 -5.33 14.76
C MET A 108 -9.78 -6.14 15.58
N ARG A 109 -10.39 -7.16 15.00
CA ARG A 109 -11.41 -7.99 15.67
C ARG A 109 -10.79 -9.07 16.56
N ASN A 110 -9.60 -9.55 16.21
CA ASN A 110 -8.86 -10.56 16.95
C ASN A 110 -7.47 -10.02 17.29
N VAL A 111 -7.15 -9.94 18.56
CA VAL A 111 -5.84 -9.44 19.05
C VAL A 111 -4.67 -10.30 18.59
N LEU A 112 -4.92 -11.56 18.24
CA LEU A 112 -3.90 -12.48 17.76
C LEU A 112 -3.65 -12.42 16.25
N CYS A 113 -4.34 -11.53 15.52
CA CYS A 113 -4.05 -11.33 14.11
C CYS A 113 -2.66 -10.72 13.94
N GLY A 114 -1.75 -11.44 13.27
CA GLY A 114 -0.35 -11.04 13.11
C GLY A 114 -0.12 -9.76 12.32
N ARG A 115 -1.15 -9.23 11.67
CA ARG A 115 -1.08 -7.98 10.87
C ARG A 115 -1.76 -6.78 11.53
N ASN A 116 -2.20 -6.88 12.77
CA ASN A 116 -2.83 -5.76 13.46
C ASN A 116 -1.94 -4.50 13.53
N HIS A 117 -0.61 -4.65 13.56
CA HIS A 117 0.33 -3.53 13.58
C HIS A 117 0.20 -2.58 12.38
N GLU A 118 -0.28 -3.06 11.24
CA GLU A 118 -0.48 -2.25 10.03
C GLU A 118 -1.91 -1.71 9.89
N TYR A 119 -2.81 -2.04 10.82
CA TYR A 119 -4.17 -1.53 10.88
C TYR A 119 -4.31 -0.44 11.95
N TYR A 120 -5.36 0.39 11.83
CA TYR A 120 -5.51 1.55 12.71
C TYR A 120 -6.16 1.21 14.05
N SER A 121 -7.32 0.54 14.05
CA SER A 121 -8.13 0.36 15.26
C SER A 121 -9.18 -0.75 15.08
N GLU A 122 -9.79 -1.14 16.20
CA GLU A 122 -11.05 -1.89 16.23
C GLU A 122 -12.28 -0.99 15.94
N ASP A 123 -12.14 0.33 16.15
CA ASP A 123 -13.19 1.31 15.90
C ASP A 123 -13.22 1.71 14.41
N PRO A 124 -14.35 1.47 13.70
CA PRO A 124 -14.48 1.82 12.28
C PRO A 124 -14.46 3.32 12.03
N VAL A 125 -14.93 4.15 12.97
CA VAL A 125 -14.95 5.62 12.82
C VAL A 125 -13.53 6.17 12.89
N LEU A 126 -12.75 5.74 13.89
CA LEU A 126 -11.35 6.13 14.02
C LEU A 126 -10.55 5.65 12.80
N THR A 127 -10.69 4.37 12.44
CA THR A 127 -10.02 3.78 11.27
C THR A 127 -10.32 4.57 10.00
N GLY A 128 -11.60 4.88 9.74
CA GLY A 128 -12.02 5.62 8.55
C GLY A 128 -11.44 7.03 8.49
N LYS A 129 -11.48 7.78 9.60
CA LYS A 129 -10.94 9.16 9.66
C LYS A 129 -9.42 9.20 9.50
N MET A 130 -8.71 8.31 10.17
CA MET A 130 -7.25 8.24 10.07
C MET A 130 -6.81 7.80 8.68
N ALA A 131 -7.46 6.78 8.11
CA ALA A 131 -7.17 6.30 6.77
C ALA A 131 -7.44 7.38 5.69
N ALA A 132 -8.57 8.10 5.79
CA ALA A 132 -8.87 9.16 4.85
C ALA A 132 -7.83 10.30 4.91
N ALA A 133 -7.41 10.70 6.10
CA ALA A 133 -6.36 11.71 6.27
C ALA A 133 -5.02 11.25 5.67
N TYR A 134 -4.63 10.02 5.91
CA TYR A 134 -3.42 9.40 5.36
C TYR A 134 -3.46 9.34 3.83
N ILE A 135 -4.57 8.88 3.24
CA ILE A 135 -4.78 8.82 1.79
C ILE A 135 -4.66 10.22 1.17
N ASN A 136 -5.35 11.20 1.75
CA ASN A 136 -5.29 12.59 1.27
C ASN A 136 -3.86 13.14 1.32
N GLY A 137 -3.09 12.77 2.34
CA GLY A 137 -1.68 13.11 2.44
C GLY A 137 -0.87 12.56 1.27
N ILE A 138 -0.98 11.27 0.98
CA ILE A 138 -0.27 10.61 -0.12
C ILE A 138 -0.69 11.21 -1.47
N GLN A 139 -1.98 11.29 -1.72
CA GLN A 139 -2.52 11.77 -3.00
C GLN A 139 -2.21 13.24 -3.24
N SER A 140 -2.02 14.06 -2.19
CA SER A 140 -1.56 15.45 -2.33
C SER A 140 -0.19 15.58 -3.00
N ARG A 141 0.56 14.48 -3.13
CA ARG A 141 1.86 14.43 -3.79
C ARG A 141 1.80 13.85 -5.21
N GLY A 142 0.60 13.53 -5.70
CA GLY A 142 0.40 12.91 -7.01
C GLY A 142 0.74 11.42 -7.04
N THR A 143 0.75 10.76 -5.87
CA THR A 143 0.95 9.32 -5.71
C THR A 143 -0.40 8.64 -5.51
N GLY A 144 -0.64 7.52 -6.18
CA GLY A 144 -1.84 6.71 -5.97
C GLY A 144 -1.80 5.91 -4.67
N THR A 145 -2.97 5.53 -4.18
CA THR A 145 -3.12 4.66 -3.00
C THR A 145 -3.99 3.45 -3.34
N CYS A 146 -3.72 2.33 -2.69
CA CYS A 146 -4.54 1.13 -2.79
C CYS A 146 -4.95 0.69 -1.39
N LEU A 147 -6.19 1.02 -1.03
CA LEU A 147 -6.79 0.64 0.25
C LEU A 147 -6.84 -0.89 0.38
N LYS A 148 -6.35 -1.44 1.51
CA LYS A 148 -6.24 -2.88 1.70
C LYS A 148 -6.70 -3.34 3.10
N HIS A 149 -7.13 -4.57 3.32
CA HIS A 149 -7.23 -5.63 2.33
C HIS A 149 -8.70 -5.88 2.03
N PHE A 150 -9.09 -5.79 0.81
CA PHE A 150 -10.45 -6.10 0.40
C PHE A 150 -10.56 -7.62 0.16
N ALA A 151 -11.26 -8.34 1.05
CA ALA A 151 -11.86 -7.82 2.28
C ALA A 151 -11.68 -8.83 3.43
N VAL A 152 -11.78 -8.31 4.68
CA VAL A 152 -11.88 -9.14 5.90
C VAL A 152 -10.63 -9.95 6.20
N ASN A 153 -9.47 -9.35 6.07
CA ASN A 153 -8.21 -9.97 6.46
C ASN A 153 -8.00 -9.86 7.99
N ASN A 154 -8.78 -10.63 8.76
CA ASN A 154 -8.75 -10.61 10.23
C ASN A 154 -7.96 -11.77 10.84
N GLN A 155 -7.35 -12.62 10.02
CA GLN A 155 -6.60 -13.79 10.44
C GLN A 155 -5.46 -14.07 9.46
N GLU A 156 -4.27 -14.37 9.99
CA GLU A 156 -3.11 -14.75 9.19
C GLU A 156 -2.82 -16.25 9.23
N THR A 157 -3.19 -16.93 10.32
CA THR A 157 -3.01 -18.38 10.42
C THR A 157 -3.82 -19.08 9.32
N ASN A 158 -3.11 -19.83 8.47
CA ASN A 158 -3.70 -20.57 7.35
C ASN A 158 -4.53 -19.70 6.40
N ARG A 159 -4.12 -18.44 6.17
CA ARG A 159 -4.89 -17.41 5.43
C ARG A 159 -5.29 -17.82 4.00
N ASN A 160 -4.50 -18.67 3.36
CA ASN A 160 -4.77 -19.13 1.99
C ASN A 160 -5.94 -20.14 1.91
N ASN A 161 -6.35 -20.69 3.04
CA ASN A 161 -7.46 -21.65 3.13
C ASN A 161 -8.56 -21.13 4.09
N ASN A 162 -8.55 -19.86 4.43
CA ASN A 162 -9.53 -19.27 5.32
C ASN A 162 -10.82 -18.90 4.57
N ASP A 163 -11.97 -19.20 5.17
CA ASP A 163 -13.30 -18.81 4.70
C ASP A 163 -13.89 -17.76 5.66
N SER A 164 -13.82 -16.49 5.26
CA SER A 164 -14.34 -15.38 6.05
C SER A 164 -15.82 -15.16 5.78
N ARG A 165 -16.66 -15.47 6.77
CA ARG A 165 -18.12 -15.35 6.67
C ARG A 165 -18.61 -14.09 7.36
N LEU A 166 -19.40 -13.33 6.64
CA LEU A 166 -19.99 -12.07 7.11
C LEU A 166 -21.49 -12.05 6.84
N THR A 167 -22.20 -11.28 7.68
CA THR A 167 -23.55 -10.84 7.35
C THR A 167 -23.51 -9.61 6.44
N GLN A 168 -24.65 -9.20 5.87
CA GLN A 168 -24.72 -7.98 5.04
C GLN A 168 -24.41 -6.71 5.82
N ARG A 169 -24.56 -6.75 7.14
CA ARG A 169 -24.14 -5.70 8.10
C ARG A 169 -23.19 -6.34 9.11
N PRO A 170 -21.88 -6.29 8.87
CA PRO A 170 -20.89 -6.80 9.81
C PRO A 170 -20.75 -5.95 11.06
#